data_ec10b3f579dcfa1f795e68e877975628
#
_entry.id   ec10b3f579dcfa1f795e68e877975628
#
_cell.length_a   1.000
_cell.length_b   1.000
_cell.length_c   1.000
_cell.angle_alpha   90.00
_cell.angle_beta   90.00
_cell.angle_gamma   90.00
#
_symmetry.space_group_name_H-M   'P 1'
#
loop_
_entity.id
_entity.type
_entity.pdbx_description
1 polymer ?
#
loop_
_entity_poly.entity_id
_entity_poly.type
_entity_poly.pdbx_seq_one_letter_code
_entity_poly.pdbx_strand_id
1 'polypeptide(L)'
;MDVYLSSGRVRLGDADLVGEGGEARVFRHQGRAVKVFHPVSPQDAVGRAVRAKKLEKLSRFPTGLPPTVLGPQELARSARGDVLGFVMRLVQGDDAGRLAQRRFRDGRVSNDAVTGVFARLSQTLAVLHGRGVVVGDLNDGNVLVSGDEGPFLIDADSMQFDGLPCAVGHERFLDPRLYGVDLSTVPRFDPGTDWFAFAVMLFSSWLYVHPFGGTHAKLGTLLRRAEARHSVLRDDVVLPRVAASWKTLPDEALHWFRGVFEADVRSPAPDVLWRTAFTTCRCGLEHARPACPACHALGPLATRPAVRVKGRCTARVLRQTTGRMVTAAMQGGVRFVIEEDGVLRREDGSLVLERRLDAGERLAIAGASTWLSDARGGLVRLENGRVVERAQTGLAPHGPILAAATQAVYRTEHEWLIDQVTGARVGQVLEGQTWLWTGERLGLGFYRAGGVTVAFLFKTGRAGLKQLPGVGWSGRLVSAHAAFDARHALLTVTTETSGRDVVHRWLLSETGEVLAAGHDGRAGHGALLQGRVVIGTDAGLVSLGVSSGVLVEGTCFTDTQPFVSAQDELLPQSDGSLVVVGARDVLQLSLS
;
A
#
# COMPACT_ATOMS: atom_id res chain seq x y z
N MET A 1 -33.45 -2.55 -6.60
CA MET A 1 -34.29 -3.54 -5.89
C MET A 1 -35.19 -2.86 -4.87
N ASP A 2 -36.31 -3.49 -4.51
CA ASP A 2 -37.20 -2.91 -3.49
C ASP A 2 -37.04 -3.66 -2.17
N VAL A 3 -36.92 -2.89 -1.08
CA VAL A 3 -36.93 -3.39 0.29
C VAL A 3 -37.97 -2.62 1.11
N TYR A 4 -38.47 -3.25 2.15
CA TYR A 4 -39.47 -2.67 3.06
C TYR A 4 -38.85 -2.48 4.43
N LEU A 5 -38.84 -1.24 4.90
CA LEU A 5 -38.41 -0.80 6.21
C LEU A 5 -39.61 -0.33 7.02
N SER A 6 -39.43 -0.01 8.29
CA SER A 6 -40.50 0.60 9.13
C SER A 6 -41.01 1.93 8.52
N SER A 7 -40.17 2.62 7.79
CA SER A 7 -40.53 3.86 7.06
C SER A 7 -41.30 3.63 5.75
N GLY A 8 -41.52 2.36 5.36
CA GLY A 8 -42.21 2.00 4.13
C GLY A 8 -41.31 1.37 3.06
N ARG A 9 -41.80 1.37 1.81
CA ARG A 9 -41.07 0.83 0.66
C ARG A 9 -39.90 1.75 0.28
N VAL A 10 -38.72 1.17 0.14
CA VAL A 10 -37.48 1.84 -0.29
C VAL A 10 -36.98 1.18 -1.57
N ARG A 11 -36.68 1.98 -2.59
CA ARG A 11 -36.04 1.52 -3.83
C ARG A 11 -34.55 1.79 -3.76
N LEU A 12 -33.73 0.73 -3.76
CA LEU A 12 -32.26 0.78 -3.77
C LEU A 12 -31.77 0.58 -5.20
N GLY A 13 -30.93 1.48 -5.68
CA GLY A 13 -30.32 1.46 -7.01
C GLY A 13 -28.80 1.34 -6.93
N ASP A 14 -28.14 1.18 -8.08
CA ASP A 14 -26.68 1.08 -8.14
C ASP A 14 -25.98 2.41 -7.73
N ALA A 15 -26.68 3.54 -7.86
CA ALA A 15 -26.19 4.84 -7.38
C ALA A 15 -26.08 4.90 -5.83
N ASP A 16 -26.84 4.05 -5.13
CA ASP A 16 -26.85 3.98 -3.67
C ASP A 16 -25.83 2.97 -3.14
N LEU A 17 -25.21 2.16 -4.01
CA LEU A 17 -24.27 1.10 -3.63
C LEU A 17 -23.02 1.71 -3.00
N VAL A 18 -22.71 1.28 -1.76
CA VAL A 18 -21.54 1.69 -1.00
C VAL A 18 -20.45 0.61 -1.04
N GLY A 19 -20.86 -0.65 -1.09
CA GLY A 19 -19.94 -1.78 -1.13
C GLY A 19 -20.65 -3.09 -1.44
N GLU A 20 -19.90 -4.05 -1.98
CA GLU A 20 -20.36 -5.39 -2.29
C GLU A 20 -19.32 -6.41 -1.83
N GLY A 21 -19.75 -7.42 -1.11
CA GLY A 21 -18.94 -8.53 -0.64
C GLY A 21 -19.51 -9.87 -1.08
N GLY A 22 -18.87 -10.97 -0.71
CA GLY A 22 -19.31 -12.32 -1.09
C GLY A 22 -20.72 -12.71 -0.60
N GLU A 23 -21.20 -12.10 0.48
CA GLU A 23 -22.48 -12.45 1.10
C GLU A 23 -23.59 -11.43 0.89
N ALA A 24 -23.26 -10.15 0.67
CA ALA A 24 -24.23 -9.06 0.67
C ALA A 24 -23.76 -7.83 -0.12
N ARG A 25 -24.74 -7.01 -0.49
CA ARG A 25 -24.53 -5.63 -0.99
C ARG A 25 -24.95 -4.65 0.10
N VAL A 26 -24.19 -3.56 0.24
CA VAL A 26 -24.48 -2.48 1.19
C VAL A 26 -24.84 -1.22 0.44
N PHE A 27 -26.01 -0.67 0.73
CA PHE A 27 -26.53 0.52 0.09
C PHE A 27 -26.66 1.67 1.09
N ARG A 28 -26.47 2.90 0.62
CA ARG A 28 -26.77 4.12 1.39
C ARG A 28 -28.23 4.48 1.24
N HIS A 29 -28.91 4.73 2.35
CA HIS A 29 -30.26 5.26 2.35
C HIS A 29 -30.49 6.20 3.55
N GLN A 30 -30.82 7.47 3.28
CA GLN A 30 -31.12 8.48 4.31
C GLN A 30 -30.08 8.55 5.44
N GLY A 31 -28.79 8.55 5.10
CA GLY A 31 -27.70 8.59 6.08
C GLY A 31 -27.45 7.29 6.85
N ARG A 32 -28.15 6.19 6.51
CA ARG A 32 -27.95 4.84 7.05
C ARG A 32 -27.42 3.89 5.99
N ALA A 33 -26.88 2.76 6.41
CA ALA A 33 -26.46 1.66 5.55
C ALA A 33 -27.53 0.55 5.58
N VAL A 34 -27.90 0.05 4.41
CA VAL A 34 -28.81 -1.10 4.24
C VAL A 34 -28.02 -2.26 3.67
N LYS A 35 -27.68 -3.25 4.49
CA LYS A 35 -27.02 -4.50 4.09
C LYS A 35 -28.09 -5.48 3.59
N VAL A 36 -28.01 -5.86 2.32
CA VAL A 36 -28.95 -6.78 1.67
C VAL A 36 -28.18 -8.00 1.21
N PHE A 37 -28.55 -9.15 1.72
CA PHE A 37 -27.91 -10.43 1.42
C PHE A 37 -28.15 -10.87 -0.03
N HIS A 38 -27.16 -11.49 -0.65
CA HIS A 38 -27.33 -12.12 -1.96
C HIS A 38 -28.41 -13.21 -1.91
N PRO A 39 -29.22 -13.36 -2.96
CA PRO A 39 -30.21 -14.44 -3.02
C PRO A 39 -29.53 -15.80 -3.02
N VAL A 40 -30.11 -16.76 -2.30
CA VAL A 40 -29.66 -18.15 -2.30
C VAL A 40 -30.55 -18.96 -3.24
N SER A 41 -29.94 -19.79 -4.11
CA SER A 41 -30.70 -20.62 -5.05
C SER A 41 -31.64 -21.58 -4.29
N PRO A 42 -32.86 -21.76 -4.78
CA PRO A 42 -33.79 -22.76 -4.21
C PRO A 42 -33.24 -24.21 -4.21
N GLN A 43 -32.29 -24.51 -5.11
CA GLN A 43 -31.64 -25.81 -5.21
C GLN A 43 -30.47 -25.98 -4.24
N ASP A 44 -29.92 -24.88 -3.72
CA ASP A 44 -28.80 -24.87 -2.77
C ASP A 44 -29.31 -25.10 -1.33
N ALA A 45 -29.40 -26.36 -0.91
CA ALA A 45 -29.83 -26.72 0.43
C ALA A 45 -28.87 -26.24 1.53
N VAL A 46 -27.56 -26.27 1.26
CA VAL A 46 -26.52 -25.84 2.20
C VAL A 46 -26.57 -24.32 2.40
N GLY A 47 -26.61 -23.56 1.31
CA GLY A 47 -26.74 -22.11 1.38
C GLY A 47 -28.02 -21.64 2.09
N ARG A 48 -29.15 -22.36 1.89
CA ARG A 48 -30.39 -22.06 2.63
C ARG A 48 -30.24 -22.31 4.13
N ALA A 49 -29.60 -23.41 4.53
CA ALA A 49 -29.36 -23.71 5.95
C ALA A 49 -28.47 -22.65 6.60
N VAL A 50 -27.40 -22.22 5.93
CA VAL A 50 -26.53 -21.11 6.37
C VAL A 50 -27.34 -19.83 6.50
N ARG A 51 -28.17 -19.51 5.50
CA ARG A 51 -29.04 -18.32 5.53
C ARG A 51 -30.03 -18.37 6.69
N ALA A 52 -30.65 -19.49 6.95
CA ALA A 52 -31.60 -19.64 8.05
C ALA A 52 -30.94 -19.36 9.41
N LYS A 53 -29.75 -19.91 9.67
CA LYS A 53 -28.95 -19.61 10.87
C LYS A 53 -28.60 -18.09 10.99
N LYS A 54 -28.26 -17.47 9.86
CA LYS A 54 -27.97 -16.04 9.84
C LYS A 54 -29.19 -15.17 10.18
N LEU A 55 -30.36 -15.55 9.67
CA LEU A 55 -31.61 -14.86 10.00
C LEU A 55 -32.00 -15.07 11.48
N GLU A 56 -31.75 -16.25 12.03
CA GLU A 56 -31.92 -16.51 13.48
C GLU A 56 -31.04 -15.58 14.31
N LYS A 57 -29.76 -15.43 13.95
CA LYS A 57 -28.85 -14.47 14.62
C LYS A 57 -29.40 -13.05 14.60
N LEU A 58 -29.90 -12.57 13.45
CA LEU A 58 -30.46 -11.22 13.34
C LEU A 58 -31.65 -11.02 14.27
N SER A 59 -32.50 -12.03 14.47
CA SER A 59 -33.65 -11.94 15.37
C SER A 59 -33.29 -11.96 16.85
N ARG A 60 -32.12 -12.48 17.20
CA ARG A 60 -31.60 -12.63 18.57
C ARG A 60 -30.41 -11.72 18.83
N PHE A 61 -30.13 -10.77 17.93
CA PHE A 61 -28.93 -9.93 18.03
C PHE A 61 -28.90 -9.15 19.36
N PRO A 62 -27.78 -9.17 20.10
CA PRO A 62 -27.68 -8.54 21.41
C PRO A 62 -27.94 -7.03 21.35
N THR A 63 -28.74 -6.52 22.27
CA THR A 63 -29.02 -5.09 22.40
C THR A 63 -28.04 -4.41 23.35
N GLY A 64 -27.92 -3.08 23.24
CA GLY A 64 -27.07 -2.28 24.14
C GLY A 64 -25.57 -2.51 23.95
N LEU A 65 -25.12 -3.02 22.82
CA LEU A 65 -23.71 -3.08 22.47
C LEU A 65 -23.11 -1.66 22.28
N PRO A 66 -21.79 -1.51 22.37
CA PRO A 66 -21.14 -0.22 22.11
C PRO A 66 -21.55 0.35 20.74
N PRO A 67 -21.72 1.67 20.60
CA PRO A 67 -22.08 2.32 19.34
C PRO A 67 -21.01 2.16 18.24
N THR A 68 -19.83 1.69 18.62
CA THR A 68 -18.75 1.30 17.71
C THR A 68 -18.97 -0.07 17.05
N VAL A 69 -19.97 -0.85 17.48
CA VAL A 69 -20.38 -2.12 16.85
C VAL A 69 -21.55 -1.81 15.91
N LEU A 70 -21.31 -1.92 14.61
CA LEU A 70 -22.31 -1.60 13.58
C LEU A 70 -23.26 -2.80 13.33
N GLY A 71 -24.06 -3.11 14.35
CA GLY A 71 -25.04 -4.18 14.31
C GLY A 71 -26.39 -3.77 13.72
N PRO A 72 -27.31 -4.75 13.58
CA PRO A 72 -28.66 -4.53 13.09
C PRO A 72 -29.45 -3.56 13.97
N GLN A 73 -29.99 -2.50 13.38
CA GLN A 73 -30.93 -1.58 14.02
C GLN A 73 -32.37 -1.85 13.63
N GLU A 74 -32.58 -2.34 12.40
CA GLU A 74 -33.89 -2.62 11.82
C GLU A 74 -33.74 -3.69 10.74
N LEU A 75 -34.72 -4.58 10.58
CA LEU A 75 -34.71 -5.59 9.54
C LEU A 75 -35.27 -5.03 8.21
N ALA A 76 -34.56 -5.29 7.12
CA ALA A 76 -35.03 -5.01 5.76
C ALA A 76 -35.75 -6.25 5.21
N ARG A 77 -37.00 -6.07 4.72
CA ARG A 77 -37.89 -7.16 4.31
C ARG A 77 -38.28 -7.09 2.84
N SER A 78 -38.74 -8.21 2.31
CA SER A 78 -39.43 -8.27 1.01
C SER A 78 -40.89 -7.80 1.13
N ALA A 79 -41.56 -7.62 0.00
CA ALA A 79 -43.01 -7.34 -0.03
C ALA A 79 -43.84 -8.46 0.64
N ARG A 80 -43.29 -9.68 0.76
CA ARG A 80 -43.92 -10.82 1.42
C ARG A 80 -43.58 -10.95 2.90
N GLY A 81 -42.75 -10.03 3.43
CA GLY A 81 -42.31 -10.04 4.82
C GLY A 81 -41.03 -10.81 5.09
N ASP A 82 -40.45 -11.51 4.10
CA ASP A 82 -39.18 -12.23 4.26
C ASP A 82 -38.03 -11.29 4.57
N VAL A 83 -37.15 -11.63 5.48
CA VAL A 83 -35.97 -10.85 5.82
C VAL A 83 -34.94 -10.95 4.70
N LEU A 84 -34.62 -9.83 4.09
CA LEU A 84 -33.61 -9.69 3.03
C LEU A 84 -32.27 -9.21 3.58
N GLY A 85 -32.27 -8.57 4.75
CA GLY A 85 -31.11 -7.96 5.34
C GLY A 85 -31.47 -7.07 6.52
N PHE A 86 -30.66 -6.05 6.77
CA PHE A 86 -30.86 -5.14 7.90
C PHE A 86 -30.30 -3.74 7.63
N VAL A 87 -30.77 -2.80 8.41
CA VAL A 87 -30.28 -1.41 8.45
C VAL A 87 -29.32 -1.27 9.61
N MET A 88 -28.24 -0.53 9.40
CA MET A 88 -27.25 -0.18 10.41
C MET A 88 -26.78 1.27 10.22
N ARG A 89 -26.03 1.79 11.17
CA ARG A 89 -25.37 3.10 11.04
C ARG A 89 -24.43 3.08 9.83
N LEU A 90 -24.49 4.11 8.99
CA LEU A 90 -23.50 4.34 7.94
C LEU A 90 -22.28 5.06 8.54
N VAL A 91 -21.13 4.46 8.39
CA VAL A 91 -19.83 5.05 8.77
C VAL A 91 -18.93 5.07 7.54
N GLN A 92 -18.21 6.16 7.37
CA GLN A 92 -17.16 6.29 6.36
C GLN A 92 -15.81 6.20 7.06
N GLY A 93 -14.91 5.39 6.55
CA GLY A 93 -13.57 5.22 7.11
C GLY A 93 -12.73 4.28 6.24
N ASP A 94 -11.45 4.26 6.53
CA ASP A 94 -10.52 3.29 5.95
C ASP A 94 -10.57 1.97 6.72
N ASP A 95 -10.38 0.83 6.05
CA ASP A 95 -10.17 -0.42 6.77
C ASP A 95 -8.85 -0.39 7.57
N ALA A 96 -8.82 -1.09 8.71
CA ALA A 96 -7.65 -1.10 9.59
C ALA A 96 -6.40 -1.72 8.92
N GLY A 97 -6.56 -2.50 7.86
CA GLY A 97 -5.47 -3.05 7.07
C GLY A 97 -4.56 -1.99 6.46
N ARG A 98 -5.10 -0.77 6.21
CA ARG A 98 -4.29 0.36 5.77
C ARG A 98 -3.25 0.80 6.81
N LEU A 99 -3.53 0.62 8.11
CA LEU A 99 -2.58 0.94 9.17
C LEU A 99 -1.33 0.03 9.13
N ALA A 100 -1.44 -1.16 8.55
CA ALA A 100 -0.32 -2.06 8.30
C ALA A 100 0.43 -1.77 6.99
N GLN A 101 0.01 -0.78 6.22
CA GLN A 101 0.64 -0.38 4.96
C GLN A 101 1.51 0.85 5.17
N ARG A 102 2.82 0.69 5.06
CA ARG A 102 3.78 1.77 5.27
C ARG A 102 3.51 2.98 4.36
N ARG A 103 3.18 2.72 3.08
CA ARG A 103 2.86 3.76 2.09
C ARG A 103 1.66 4.62 2.50
N PHE A 104 0.63 4.02 3.09
CA PHE A 104 -0.55 4.75 3.56
C PHE A 104 -0.20 5.65 4.76
N ARG A 105 0.71 5.17 5.61
CA ARG A 105 1.05 5.84 6.87
C ARG A 105 2.11 6.93 6.72
N ASP A 106 2.99 6.86 5.72
CA ASP A 106 4.12 7.78 5.56
C ASP A 106 3.70 9.25 5.64
N GLY A 107 4.18 9.94 6.71
CA GLY A 107 3.88 11.34 6.99
C GLY A 107 2.43 11.67 7.38
N ARG A 108 1.55 10.67 7.56
CA ARG A 108 0.12 10.86 7.82
C ARG A 108 -0.34 10.29 9.17
N VAL A 109 0.10 9.08 9.50
CA VAL A 109 -0.37 8.35 10.69
C VAL A 109 0.83 7.82 11.47
N SER A 110 1.03 8.29 12.69
CA SER A 110 2.11 7.85 13.60
C SER A 110 1.76 6.53 14.30
N ASN A 111 2.77 5.89 14.91
CA ASN A 111 2.52 4.75 15.79
C ASN A 111 1.70 5.11 17.03
N ASP A 112 1.81 6.35 17.54
CA ASP A 112 0.95 6.82 18.65
C ASP A 112 -0.51 6.89 18.23
N ALA A 113 -0.82 7.37 17.02
CA ALA A 113 -2.17 7.37 16.49
C ALA A 113 -2.72 5.94 16.34
N VAL A 114 -1.91 5.00 15.82
CA VAL A 114 -2.25 3.57 15.78
C VAL A 114 -2.53 3.02 17.17
N THR A 115 -1.67 3.31 18.15
CA THR A 115 -1.85 2.91 19.56
C THR A 115 -3.21 3.38 20.09
N GLY A 116 -3.58 4.63 19.81
CA GLY A 116 -4.88 5.19 20.20
C GLY A 116 -6.08 4.46 19.57
N VAL A 117 -5.98 4.09 18.30
CA VAL A 117 -7.03 3.29 17.62
C VAL A 117 -7.19 1.93 18.30
N PHE A 118 -6.09 1.21 18.53
CA PHE A 118 -6.15 -0.12 19.15
C PHE A 118 -6.52 -0.08 20.63
N ALA A 119 -6.18 0.97 21.37
CA ALA A 119 -6.67 1.17 22.74
C ALA A 119 -8.20 1.26 22.79
N ARG A 120 -8.83 1.98 21.88
CA ARG A 120 -10.30 2.05 21.78
C ARG A 120 -10.92 0.73 21.32
N LEU A 121 -10.28 0.02 20.37
CA LEU A 121 -10.74 -1.30 19.94
C LEU A 121 -10.69 -2.31 21.08
N SER A 122 -9.63 -2.30 21.91
CA SER A 122 -9.51 -3.18 23.08
C SER A 122 -10.64 -2.97 24.08
N GLN A 123 -11.05 -1.71 24.32
CA GLN A 123 -12.19 -1.38 25.17
C GLN A 123 -13.50 -1.92 24.59
N THR A 124 -13.71 -1.80 23.28
CA THR A 124 -14.90 -2.37 22.60
C THR A 124 -14.94 -3.88 22.76
N LEU A 125 -13.81 -4.58 22.55
CA LEU A 125 -13.72 -6.04 22.72
C LEU A 125 -14.00 -6.47 24.18
N ALA A 126 -13.44 -5.77 25.16
CA ALA A 126 -13.68 -6.06 26.57
C ALA A 126 -15.17 -5.98 26.94
N VAL A 127 -15.90 -4.98 26.40
CA VAL A 127 -17.35 -4.85 26.62
C VAL A 127 -18.11 -5.98 25.92
N LEU A 128 -17.75 -6.36 24.69
CA LEU A 128 -18.37 -7.48 23.96
C LEU A 128 -18.19 -8.78 24.73
N HIS A 129 -16.94 -9.10 25.12
CA HIS A 129 -16.62 -10.32 25.87
C HIS A 129 -17.34 -10.37 27.22
N GLY A 130 -17.43 -9.25 27.93
CA GLY A 130 -18.20 -9.15 29.17
C GLY A 130 -19.70 -9.39 29.02
N ARG A 131 -20.22 -9.33 27.77
CA ARG A 131 -21.61 -9.62 27.42
C ARG A 131 -21.78 -10.99 26.74
N GLY A 132 -20.75 -11.82 26.72
CA GLY A 132 -20.78 -13.14 26.09
C GLY A 132 -20.79 -13.09 24.56
N VAL A 133 -20.39 -11.97 23.95
CA VAL A 133 -20.27 -11.82 22.49
C VAL A 133 -18.80 -11.94 22.11
N VAL A 134 -18.49 -12.83 21.17
CA VAL A 134 -17.17 -13.02 20.56
C VAL A 134 -17.25 -12.61 19.10
N VAL A 135 -16.31 -11.79 18.63
CA VAL A 135 -16.32 -11.31 17.24
C VAL A 135 -16.11 -12.50 16.28
N GLY A 136 -15.15 -13.37 16.60
CA GLY A 136 -14.82 -14.57 15.85
C GLY A 136 -14.05 -14.27 14.57
N ASP A 137 -14.67 -13.63 13.57
CA ASP A 137 -14.00 -13.17 12.35
C ASP A 137 -13.41 -11.76 12.51
N LEU A 138 -12.69 -11.55 13.60
CA LEU A 138 -11.96 -10.29 13.82
C LEU A 138 -10.77 -10.21 12.87
N ASN A 139 -10.82 -9.29 11.93
CA ASN A 139 -9.77 -9.05 10.95
C ASN A 139 -9.70 -7.57 10.55
N ASP A 140 -8.67 -7.18 9.84
CA ASP A 140 -8.39 -5.80 9.47
C ASP A 140 -9.40 -5.21 8.46
N GLY A 141 -10.08 -6.04 7.68
CA GLY A 141 -11.17 -5.62 6.79
C GLY A 141 -12.50 -5.39 7.52
N ASN A 142 -12.68 -5.97 8.73
CA ASN A 142 -13.89 -5.85 9.54
C ASN A 142 -13.79 -4.73 10.60
N VAL A 143 -12.71 -3.95 10.58
CA VAL A 143 -12.51 -2.78 11.45
C VAL A 143 -12.34 -1.54 10.60
N LEU A 144 -13.27 -0.58 10.70
CA LEU A 144 -13.17 0.72 10.03
C LEU A 144 -12.59 1.76 10.98
N VAL A 145 -11.59 2.50 10.49
CA VAL A 145 -10.98 3.62 11.21
C VAL A 145 -11.50 4.92 10.59
N SER A 146 -12.21 5.72 11.38
CA SER A 146 -12.81 6.98 10.95
C SER A 146 -12.49 8.07 11.97
N GLY A 147 -11.49 8.90 11.68
CA GLY A 147 -11.12 10.03 12.51
C GLY A 147 -11.05 9.70 14.01
N ASP A 148 -11.63 10.57 14.83
CA ASP A 148 -11.65 10.43 16.30
C ASP A 148 -12.81 9.57 16.80
N GLU A 149 -13.81 9.27 15.99
CA GLU A 149 -14.99 8.51 16.41
C GLU A 149 -14.79 6.98 16.42
N GLY A 150 -13.85 6.46 15.60
CA GLY A 150 -13.60 5.02 15.47
C GLY A 150 -12.59 4.48 16.47
N PRO A 151 -12.29 3.17 16.44
CA PRO A 151 -12.63 2.22 15.37
C PRO A 151 -14.05 1.66 15.48
N PHE A 152 -14.61 1.25 14.33
CA PHE A 152 -15.92 0.62 14.25
C PHE A 152 -15.79 -0.83 13.78
N LEU A 153 -16.49 -1.74 14.45
CA LEU A 153 -16.63 -3.13 14.02
C LEU A 153 -17.80 -3.24 13.05
N ILE A 154 -17.52 -3.67 11.83
CA ILE A 154 -18.53 -4.03 10.82
C ILE A 154 -18.73 -5.53 10.79
N ASP A 155 -19.68 -5.99 9.99
CA ASP A 155 -20.04 -7.41 9.83
C ASP A 155 -20.48 -8.10 11.13
N ALA A 156 -21.10 -7.33 12.03
CA ALA A 156 -21.52 -7.80 13.35
C ALA A 156 -22.52 -8.97 13.31
N ASP A 157 -23.21 -9.18 12.19
CA ASP A 157 -24.11 -10.33 11.96
C ASP A 157 -23.37 -11.68 11.86
N SER A 158 -22.04 -11.70 11.73
CA SER A 158 -21.21 -12.90 11.81
C SER A 158 -20.83 -13.29 13.24
N MET A 159 -20.83 -12.36 14.21
CA MET A 159 -20.36 -12.56 15.59
C MET A 159 -20.99 -13.78 16.27
N GLN A 160 -20.24 -14.40 17.18
CA GLN A 160 -20.70 -15.54 17.98
C GLN A 160 -21.32 -15.07 19.30
N PHE A 161 -22.51 -15.52 19.61
CA PHE A 161 -23.20 -15.23 20.86
C PHE A 161 -24.36 -16.23 21.09
N ASP A 162 -24.76 -16.42 22.32
CA ASP A 162 -25.98 -17.14 22.72
C ASP A 162 -26.09 -18.55 22.10
N GLY A 163 -24.96 -19.27 22.01
CA GLY A 163 -24.86 -20.58 21.40
C GLY A 163 -24.86 -20.60 19.86
N LEU A 164 -24.97 -19.45 19.21
CA LEU A 164 -24.93 -19.29 17.75
C LEU A 164 -23.50 -19.08 17.27
N PRO A 165 -22.94 -19.99 16.43
CA PRO A 165 -21.52 -19.92 16.05
C PRO A 165 -21.21 -18.78 15.08
N CYS A 166 -19.98 -18.27 15.09
CA CYS A 166 -19.37 -17.61 13.94
C CYS A 166 -18.88 -18.69 12.98
N ALA A 167 -19.44 -18.74 11.77
CA ALA A 167 -19.18 -19.82 10.81
C ALA A 167 -17.98 -19.52 9.88
N VAL A 168 -17.38 -18.37 9.99
CA VAL A 168 -16.32 -17.85 9.12
C VAL A 168 -15.12 -17.39 9.92
N GLY A 169 -13.95 -17.36 9.28
CA GLY A 169 -12.73 -16.82 9.87
C GLY A 169 -11.72 -16.52 8.77
N HIS A 170 -11.09 -15.38 8.85
CA HIS A 170 -10.09 -14.96 7.88
C HIS A 170 -8.74 -15.64 8.18
N GLU A 171 -8.23 -16.46 7.25
CA GLU A 171 -7.06 -17.33 7.40
C GLU A 171 -5.84 -16.65 8.06
N ARG A 172 -5.55 -15.39 7.72
CA ARG A 172 -4.42 -14.64 8.28
C ARG A 172 -4.59 -14.21 9.73
N PHE A 173 -5.82 -14.15 10.23
CA PHE A 173 -6.15 -13.69 11.58
C PHE A 173 -6.71 -14.81 12.46
N LEU A 174 -7.00 -15.97 11.86
CA LEU A 174 -7.49 -17.14 12.57
C LEU A 174 -6.43 -17.66 13.54
N ASP A 175 -6.85 -17.90 14.79
CA ASP A 175 -5.99 -18.53 15.79
C ASP A 175 -5.53 -19.92 15.29
N PRO A 176 -4.22 -20.23 15.28
CA PRO A 176 -3.73 -21.54 14.85
C PRO A 176 -4.29 -22.72 15.62
N ARG A 177 -4.87 -22.51 16.80
CA ARG A 177 -5.62 -23.55 17.54
C ARG A 177 -6.92 -23.98 16.83
N LEU A 178 -7.41 -23.17 15.91
CA LEU A 178 -8.63 -23.43 15.14
C LEU A 178 -8.36 -23.89 13.69
N TYR A 179 -7.11 -24.11 13.31
CA TYR A 179 -6.80 -24.62 11.98
C TYR A 179 -7.38 -26.03 11.78
N GLY A 180 -8.11 -26.19 10.67
CA GLY A 180 -8.80 -27.46 10.34
C GLY A 180 -10.05 -27.74 11.16
N VAL A 181 -10.50 -26.83 12.02
CA VAL A 181 -11.72 -26.98 12.82
C VAL A 181 -12.94 -26.52 12.00
N ASP A 182 -14.04 -27.28 12.04
CA ASP A 182 -15.33 -26.83 11.52
C ASP A 182 -15.91 -25.75 12.42
N LEU A 183 -16.00 -24.53 11.87
CA LEU A 183 -16.50 -23.34 12.56
C LEU A 183 -18.03 -23.18 12.45
N SER A 184 -18.69 -23.95 11.59
CA SER A 184 -20.09 -23.71 11.18
C SER A 184 -21.14 -24.40 12.06
N THR A 185 -20.74 -25.43 12.79
CA THR A 185 -21.71 -26.32 13.49
C THR A 185 -21.97 -25.87 14.93
N VAL A 186 -20.94 -25.58 15.69
CA VAL A 186 -21.02 -25.15 17.09
C VAL A 186 -20.05 -24.00 17.36
N PRO A 187 -20.27 -23.18 18.40
CA PRO A 187 -19.32 -22.14 18.80
C PRO A 187 -17.92 -22.68 19.04
N ARG A 188 -16.94 -22.14 18.33
CA ARG A 188 -15.51 -22.52 18.43
C ARG A 188 -14.61 -21.39 18.85
N PHE A 189 -15.05 -20.16 18.61
CA PHE A 189 -14.31 -18.99 19.04
C PHE A 189 -14.51 -18.72 20.54
N ASP A 190 -13.51 -18.14 21.14
CA ASP A 190 -13.55 -17.66 22.52
C ASP A 190 -12.94 -16.23 22.59
N PRO A 191 -13.05 -15.50 23.69
CA PRO A 191 -12.42 -14.19 23.82
C PRO A 191 -10.92 -14.19 23.49
N GLY A 192 -10.24 -15.30 23.79
CA GLY A 192 -8.81 -15.44 23.52
C GLY A 192 -8.49 -15.48 22.02
N THR A 193 -9.38 -16.05 21.20
CA THR A 193 -9.22 -16.05 19.73
C THR A 193 -9.34 -14.64 19.14
N ASP A 194 -10.21 -13.80 19.69
CA ASP A 194 -10.29 -12.37 19.33
C ASP A 194 -9.02 -11.62 19.75
N TRP A 195 -8.47 -11.92 20.94
CA TRP A 195 -7.22 -11.31 21.38
C TRP A 195 -6.02 -11.75 20.54
N PHE A 196 -6.02 -12.96 19.99
CA PHE A 196 -5.01 -13.37 19.00
C PHE A 196 -5.10 -12.52 17.72
N ALA A 197 -6.30 -12.42 17.13
CA ALA A 197 -6.52 -11.62 15.93
C ALA A 197 -6.19 -10.13 16.15
N PHE A 198 -6.59 -9.59 17.29
CA PHE A 198 -6.22 -8.25 17.74
C PHE A 198 -4.70 -8.05 17.80
N ALA A 199 -3.98 -9.00 18.41
CA ALA A 199 -2.52 -8.95 18.49
C ALA A 199 -1.87 -8.98 17.10
N VAL A 200 -2.39 -9.81 16.18
CA VAL A 200 -1.92 -9.84 14.77
C VAL A 200 -2.11 -8.49 14.10
N MET A 201 -3.27 -7.85 14.24
CA MET A 201 -3.54 -6.54 13.66
C MET A 201 -2.64 -5.46 14.25
N LEU A 202 -2.51 -5.38 15.58
CA LEU A 202 -1.68 -4.37 16.24
C LEU A 202 -0.20 -4.53 15.87
N PHE A 203 0.32 -5.75 15.91
CA PHE A 203 1.69 -6.06 15.53
C PHE A 203 1.98 -5.66 14.07
N SER A 204 1.07 -6.04 13.16
CA SER A 204 1.19 -5.72 11.75
C SER A 204 1.13 -4.21 11.50
N SER A 205 0.30 -3.49 12.24
CA SER A 205 0.17 -2.03 12.14
C SER A 205 1.39 -1.29 12.70
N TRP A 206 2.03 -1.78 13.75
CA TRP A 206 3.25 -1.16 14.28
C TRP A 206 4.50 -1.47 13.45
N LEU A 207 4.58 -2.68 12.87
CA LEU A 207 5.82 -3.19 12.27
C LEU A 207 5.74 -3.48 10.76
N TYR A 208 4.60 -3.26 10.11
CA TYR A 208 4.39 -3.50 8.68
C TYR A 208 4.70 -4.94 8.24
N VAL A 209 4.54 -5.89 9.15
CA VAL A 209 4.76 -7.32 8.90
C VAL A 209 3.82 -8.15 9.77
N HIS A 210 3.24 -9.18 9.17
CA HIS A 210 2.48 -10.17 9.93
C HIS A 210 3.39 -10.91 10.92
N PRO A 211 2.95 -11.23 12.17
CA PRO A 211 3.82 -11.90 13.16
C PRO A 211 4.41 -13.23 12.69
N PHE A 212 3.76 -13.89 11.74
CA PHE A 212 4.29 -15.08 11.07
C PHE A 212 4.69 -14.84 9.62
N GLY A 213 4.91 -13.57 9.24
CA GLY A 213 5.41 -13.17 7.93
C GLY A 213 6.92 -13.44 7.75
N GLY A 214 7.51 -12.73 6.78
CA GLY A 214 8.92 -12.92 6.45
C GLY A 214 9.21 -14.27 5.79
N THR A 215 10.46 -14.71 5.84
CA THR A 215 10.90 -15.96 5.23
C THR A 215 11.77 -16.77 6.20
N HIS A 216 11.60 -18.08 6.18
CA HIS A 216 12.35 -19.04 7.01
C HIS A 216 12.77 -20.23 6.15
N ALA A 217 13.97 -20.78 6.38
CA ALA A 217 14.57 -21.81 5.53
C ALA A 217 13.76 -23.12 5.45
N LYS A 218 13.10 -23.50 6.55
CA LYS A 218 12.36 -24.77 6.65
C LYS A 218 10.83 -24.61 6.67
N LEU A 219 10.31 -23.48 7.14
CA LEU A 219 8.88 -23.21 7.30
C LEU A 219 8.43 -22.22 6.23
N GLY A 220 8.16 -22.73 5.02
CA GLY A 220 8.01 -21.93 3.81
C GLY A 220 6.76 -21.01 3.77
N THR A 221 5.66 -21.35 4.44
CA THR A 221 4.43 -20.57 4.41
C THR A 221 4.14 -19.89 5.74
N LEU A 222 3.34 -18.80 5.68
CA LEU A 222 2.85 -18.10 6.86
C LEU A 222 2.12 -19.06 7.82
N LEU A 223 1.21 -19.87 7.29
CA LEU A 223 0.41 -20.81 8.08
C LEU A 223 1.28 -21.84 8.79
N ARG A 224 2.27 -22.43 8.10
CA ARG A 224 3.20 -23.38 8.73
C ARG A 224 4.00 -22.76 9.86
N ARG A 225 4.38 -21.47 9.71
CA ARG A 225 5.05 -20.75 10.82
C ARG A 225 4.09 -20.49 11.98
N ALA A 226 2.83 -20.16 11.69
CA ALA A 226 1.81 -19.98 12.71
C ALA A 226 1.53 -21.29 13.48
N GLU A 227 1.36 -22.40 12.78
CA GLU A 227 1.22 -23.75 13.38
C GLU A 227 2.41 -24.10 14.27
N ALA A 228 3.62 -23.78 13.83
CA ALA A 228 4.85 -24.04 14.57
C ALA A 228 5.12 -23.01 15.69
N ARG A 229 4.27 -21.99 15.88
CA ARG A 229 4.51 -20.86 16.81
C ARG A 229 5.87 -20.17 16.56
N HIS A 230 6.27 -20.10 15.29
CA HIS A 230 7.56 -19.58 14.87
C HIS A 230 7.41 -18.17 14.30
N SER A 231 7.44 -17.18 15.18
CA SER A 231 7.16 -15.78 14.83
C SER A 231 8.40 -15.07 14.25
N VAL A 232 8.16 -13.88 13.68
CA VAL A 232 9.23 -12.97 13.21
C VAL A 232 10.07 -12.37 14.35
N LEU A 233 9.72 -12.62 15.60
CA LEU A 233 10.50 -12.22 16.77
C LEU A 233 11.74 -13.10 16.97
N ARG A 234 11.88 -14.18 16.19
CA ARG A 234 13.03 -15.07 16.18
C ARG A 234 14.07 -14.61 15.17
N ASP A 235 15.35 -14.74 15.53
CA ASP A 235 16.47 -14.24 14.72
C ASP A 235 16.68 -15.03 13.41
N ASP A 236 16.15 -16.25 13.29
CA ASP A 236 16.24 -17.10 12.10
C ASP A 236 15.13 -16.81 11.06
N VAL A 237 14.22 -15.89 11.35
CA VAL A 237 13.25 -15.37 10.37
C VAL A 237 13.78 -14.11 9.73
N VAL A 238 13.89 -14.11 8.41
CA VAL A 238 14.30 -12.94 7.64
C VAL A 238 13.10 -12.05 7.40
N LEU A 239 13.15 -10.83 7.93
CA LEU A 239 12.08 -9.83 7.76
C LEU A 239 12.00 -9.32 6.32
N PRO A 240 10.80 -9.02 5.79
CA PRO A 240 10.66 -8.29 4.55
C PRO A 240 11.24 -6.88 4.68
N ARG A 241 11.65 -6.30 3.56
CA ARG A 241 12.29 -4.98 3.51
C ARG A 241 11.40 -3.86 4.05
N VAL A 242 10.07 -3.96 3.83
CA VAL A 242 9.10 -2.98 4.31
C VAL A 242 8.97 -2.97 5.84
N ALA A 243 9.28 -4.09 6.49
CA ALA A 243 9.08 -4.26 7.92
C ALA A 243 9.98 -3.33 8.76
N ALA A 244 9.39 -2.75 9.78
CA ALA A 244 10.16 -2.18 10.87
C ALA A 244 10.72 -3.31 11.74
N SER A 245 11.91 -3.10 12.30
CA SER A 245 12.49 -4.08 13.22
C SER A 245 11.68 -4.16 14.52
N TRP A 246 11.34 -5.36 14.97
CA TRP A 246 10.68 -5.55 16.27
C TRP A 246 11.49 -4.96 17.45
N LYS A 247 12.80 -4.74 17.28
CA LYS A 247 13.67 -4.06 18.26
C LYS A 247 13.27 -2.59 18.52
N THR A 248 12.37 -2.03 17.71
CA THR A 248 11.80 -0.69 17.94
C THR A 248 10.76 -0.66 19.06
N LEU A 249 10.16 -1.81 19.38
CA LEU A 249 9.12 -1.94 20.40
C LEU A 249 9.69 -2.05 21.81
N PRO A 250 8.97 -1.59 22.84
CA PRO A 250 9.38 -1.76 24.24
C PRO A 250 9.29 -3.22 24.67
N ASP A 251 10.01 -3.57 25.76
CA ASP A 251 10.11 -4.95 26.21
C ASP A 251 8.78 -5.53 26.68
N GLU A 252 7.92 -4.71 27.26
CA GLU A 252 6.57 -5.09 27.71
C GLU A 252 5.69 -5.53 26.53
N ALA A 253 5.77 -4.80 25.43
CA ALA A 253 5.05 -5.18 24.19
C ALA A 253 5.61 -6.48 23.62
N LEU A 254 6.93 -6.63 23.57
CA LEU A 254 7.57 -7.85 23.07
C LEU A 254 7.26 -9.06 23.95
N HIS A 255 7.18 -8.88 25.28
CA HIS A 255 6.80 -9.94 26.20
C HIS A 255 5.37 -10.43 25.93
N TRP A 256 4.41 -9.51 25.78
CA TRP A 256 3.03 -9.87 25.46
C TRP A 256 2.91 -10.55 24.11
N PHE A 257 3.53 -10.00 23.05
CA PHE A 257 3.49 -10.61 21.72
C PHE A 257 4.11 -12.00 21.68
N ARG A 258 5.24 -12.23 22.38
CA ARG A 258 5.81 -13.59 22.50
C ARG A 258 4.86 -14.55 23.22
N GLY A 259 4.21 -14.08 24.28
CA GLY A 259 3.17 -14.84 24.94
C GLY A 259 2.08 -15.28 23.98
N VAL A 260 1.54 -14.32 23.18
CA VAL A 260 0.45 -14.60 22.24
C VAL A 260 0.90 -15.48 21.08
N PHE A 261 2.02 -15.19 20.45
CA PHE A 261 2.41 -15.85 19.19
C PHE A 261 3.22 -17.12 19.38
N GLU A 262 3.98 -17.24 20.46
CA GLU A 262 4.92 -18.35 20.64
C GLU A 262 4.57 -19.28 21.82
N ALA A 263 3.77 -18.79 22.79
CA ALA A 263 3.43 -19.55 24.01
C ALA A 263 1.94 -19.81 24.18
N ASP A 264 1.09 -19.50 23.19
CA ASP A 264 -0.36 -19.70 23.20
C ASP A 264 -1.10 -19.00 24.37
N VAL A 265 -0.50 -17.94 24.92
CA VAL A 265 -1.16 -17.10 25.93
C VAL A 265 -2.19 -16.21 25.24
N ARG A 266 -3.46 -16.38 25.57
CA ARG A 266 -4.59 -15.65 24.95
C ARG A 266 -5.20 -14.63 25.90
N SER A 267 -4.34 -13.82 26.52
CA SER A 267 -4.75 -12.75 27.42
C SER A 267 -5.13 -11.47 26.68
N PRO A 268 -5.99 -10.63 27.26
CA PRO A 268 -6.18 -9.26 26.80
C PRO A 268 -4.86 -8.50 26.67
N ALA A 269 -4.86 -7.52 25.78
CA ALA A 269 -3.73 -6.60 25.67
C ALA A 269 -3.54 -5.83 26.99
N PRO A 270 -2.34 -5.82 27.60
CA PRO A 270 -2.12 -5.17 28.87
C PRO A 270 -2.13 -3.64 28.73
N ASP A 271 -2.66 -2.94 29.73
CA ASP A 271 -2.83 -1.48 29.73
C ASP A 271 -1.52 -0.70 29.52
N VAL A 272 -0.39 -1.31 29.85
CA VAL A 272 0.93 -0.69 29.63
C VAL A 272 1.19 -0.40 28.15
N LEU A 273 0.60 -1.15 27.22
CA LEU A 273 0.74 -0.91 25.78
C LEU A 273 0.15 0.45 25.38
N TRP A 274 -0.90 0.90 26.05
CA TRP A 274 -1.56 2.17 25.74
C TRP A 274 -0.79 3.40 26.24
N ARG A 275 0.24 3.17 27.04
CA ARG A 275 1.19 4.20 27.52
C ARG A 275 2.48 4.22 26.70
N THR A 276 2.60 3.37 25.70
CA THR A 276 3.76 3.35 24.79
C THR A 276 3.79 4.65 24.00
N ALA A 277 4.86 5.42 24.19
CA ALA A 277 5.11 6.64 23.43
C ALA A 277 6.20 6.37 22.37
N PHE A 278 5.91 6.68 21.14
CA PHE A 278 6.85 6.54 20.05
C PHE A 278 7.56 7.87 19.77
N THR A 279 8.85 7.81 19.53
CA THR A 279 9.67 8.96 19.18
C THR A 279 10.24 8.76 17.76
N THR A 280 10.13 9.78 16.91
CA THR A 280 10.76 9.76 15.60
C THR A 280 12.22 10.20 15.75
N CYS A 281 13.15 9.28 15.50
CA CYS A 281 14.58 9.58 15.49
C CYS A 281 14.93 10.52 14.30
N ARG A 282 16.03 11.28 14.43
CA ARG A 282 16.58 12.05 13.30
C ARG A 282 16.81 11.25 12.01
N CYS A 283 16.95 9.94 12.15
CA CYS A 283 17.06 9.02 11.03
C CYS A 283 15.70 8.63 10.41
N GLY A 284 14.57 9.19 10.87
CA GLY A 284 13.23 8.92 10.39
C GLY A 284 12.58 7.64 10.92
N LEU A 285 13.28 6.85 11.78
CA LEU A 285 12.70 5.64 12.37
C LEU A 285 11.87 6.02 13.60
N GLU A 286 10.61 5.59 13.66
CA GLU A 286 9.81 5.61 14.88
C GLU A 286 10.19 4.44 15.78
N HIS A 287 10.39 4.71 17.08
CA HIS A 287 10.69 3.68 18.09
C HIS A 287 10.21 4.10 19.46
N ALA A 288 9.93 3.12 20.32
CA ALA A 288 9.57 3.30 21.72
C ALA A 288 10.70 2.79 22.65
N ARG A 289 11.93 3.14 22.32
CA ARG A 289 13.14 2.79 23.07
C ARG A 289 13.84 4.06 23.56
N PRO A 290 14.61 4.01 24.67
CA PRO A 290 15.41 5.15 25.12
C PRO A 290 16.42 5.66 24.09
N ALA A 291 16.92 4.76 23.23
CA ALA A 291 17.82 5.09 22.11
C ALA A 291 17.35 4.40 20.83
N CYS A 292 17.53 5.07 19.69
CA CYS A 292 17.14 4.51 18.39
C CYS A 292 17.93 3.23 18.08
N PRO A 293 17.28 2.07 17.92
CA PRO A 293 17.98 0.81 17.70
C PRO A 293 18.72 0.77 16.35
N ALA A 294 18.24 1.51 15.35
CA ALA A 294 18.93 1.58 14.06
C ALA A 294 20.21 2.42 14.15
N CYS A 295 20.18 3.57 14.80
CA CYS A 295 21.37 4.40 14.99
C CYS A 295 22.38 3.78 15.94
N HIS A 296 21.92 3.09 16.99
CA HIS A 296 22.78 2.41 17.96
C HIS A 296 23.46 1.17 17.34
N ALA A 297 22.74 0.44 16.47
CA ALA A 297 23.31 -0.70 15.74
C ALA A 297 24.29 -0.29 14.62
N LEU A 298 24.20 0.96 14.17
CA LEU A 298 25.12 1.61 13.22
C LEU A 298 26.32 2.22 13.97
N GLY A 299 26.84 1.62 15.02
CA GLY A 299 28.18 1.98 15.50
C GLY A 299 29.11 2.28 14.31
N PRO A 300 30.30 2.90 14.45
CA PRO A 300 31.11 3.40 13.34
C PRO A 300 31.12 2.34 12.24
N LEU A 301 30.54 2.63 11.09
CA LEU A 301 30.23 1.80 9.90
C LEU A 301 30.91 0.39 9.95
N ALA A 302 30.42 -0.47 10.82
CA ALA A 302 30.84 -1.87 10.82
C ALA A 302 30.49 -2.40 9.43
N THR A 303 31.49 -2.80 8.69
CA THR A 303 31.44 -3.32 7.33
C THR A 303 30.35 -4.39 7.21
N ARG A 304 29.13 -3.95 6.89
CA ARG A 304 28.09 -4.89 6.46
C ARG A 304 28.59 -5.54 5.17
N PRO A 305 28.41 -6.85 4.99
CA PRO A 305 28.89 -7.51 3.78
C PRO A 305 28.33 -6.78 2.56
N ALA A 306 29.20 -6.34 1.66
CA ALA A 306 28.86 -5.63 0.45
C ALA A 306 27.99 -6.47 -0.51
N VAL A 307 27.99 -7.78 -0.32
CA VAL A 307 27.20 -8.75 -1.08
C VAL A 307 26.37 -9.60 -0.12
N ARG A 308 25.08 -9.69 -0.40
CA ARG A 308 24.13 -10.53 0.33
C ARG A 308 23.50 -11.50 -0.66
N VAL A 309 23.47 -12.77 -0.32
CA VAL A 309 22.87 -13.81 -1.17
C VAL A 309 21.68 -14.42 -0.44
N LYS A 310 20.58 -14.58 -1.16
CA LYS A 310 19.43 -15.35 -0.70
C LYS A 310 18.84 -16.13 -1.87
N GLY A 311 18.89 -17.46 -1.77
CA GLY A 311 18.43 -18.33 -2.85
C GLY A 311 19.15 -18.01 -4.16
N ARG A 312 18.37 -17.68 -5.17
CA ARG A 312 18.86 -17.25 -6.51
C ARG A 312 19.07 -15.74 -6.66
N CYS A 313 18.88 -14.98 -5.59
CA CYS A 313 19.04 -13.53 -5.62
C CYS A 313 20.37 -13.13 -4.96
N THR A 314 21.19 -12.39 -5.70
CA THR A 314 22.37 -11.72 -5.19
C THR A 314 22.14 -10.22 -5.14
N ALA A 315 22.29 -9.62 -3.97
CA ALA A 315 22.17 -8.18 -3.75
C ALA A 315 23.55 -7.61 -3.39
N ARG A 316 24.10 -6.76 -4.26
CA ARG A 316 25.31 -5.99 -4.01
C ARG A 316 24.93 -4.60 -3.51
N VAL A 317 25.48 -4.20 -2.37
CA VAL A 317 25.29 -2.83 -1.85
C VAL A 317 26.18 -1.87 -2.66
N LEU A 318 25.58 -0.95 -3.41
CA LEU A 318 26.28 0.10 -4.13
C LEU A 318 26.52 1.33 -3.24
N ARG A 319 25.50 1.70 -2.46
CA ARG A 319 25.59 2.79 -1.49
C ARG A 319 24.72 2.51 -0.28
N GLN A 320 25.15 2.96 0.88
CA GLN A 320 24.36 3.00 2.11
C GLN A 320 24.59 4.35 2.79
N THR A 321 23.52 4.92 3.38
CA THR A 321 23.57 6.21 4.06
C THR A 321 22.92 6.13 5.44
N THR A 322 23.40 6.95 6.37
CA THR A 322 22.74 7.22 7.65
C THR A 322 21.59 8.23 7.51
N GLY A 323 21.59 9.01 6.42
CA GLY A 323 20.56 9.96 6.04
C GLY A 323 19.45 9.30 5.21
N ARG A 324 19.05 9.96 4.11
CA ARG A 324 18.02 9.43 3.19
C ARG A 324 18.41 9.64 1.73
N MET A 325 17.95 8.74 0.87
CA MET A 325 17.91 8.96 -0.58
C MET A 325 16.81 9.96 -0.91
N VAL A 326 17.13 10.97 -1.70
CA VAL A 326 16.18 12.04 -2.07
C VAL A 326 15.60 11.80 -3.44
N THR A 327 16.44 11.44 -4.41
CA THR A 327 16.04 11.12 -5.79
C THR A 327 17.11 10.26 -6.44
N ALA A 328 16.73 9.47 -7.42
CA ALA A 328 17.66 8.68 -8.24
C ALA A 328 17.21 8.65 -9.70
N ALA A 329 18.15 8.31 -10.58
CA ALA A 329 17.89 8.11 -12.01
C ALA A 329 18.93 7.20 -12.64
N MET A 330 18.55 6.49 -13.70
CA MET A 330 19.47 5.73 -14.55
C MET A 330 19.85 6.60 -15.75
N GLN A 331 21.07 7.15 -15.75
CA GLN A 331 21.57 8.04 -16.82
C GLN A 331 23.06 7.78 -17.06
N GLY A 332 23.37 6.81 -17.95
CA GLY A 332 24.75 6.33 -18.17
C GLY A 332 25.38 5.66 -16.94
N GLY A 333 24.55 5.23 -15.99
CA GLY A 333 24.87 4.68 -14.68
C GLY A 333 23.86 5.15 -13.67
N VAL A 334 23.89 4.59 -12.47
CA VAL A 334 23.02 5.03 -11.37
C VAL A 334 23.48 6.39 -10.84
N ARG A 335 22.58 7.36 -10.87
CA ARG A 335 22.75 8.70 -10.32
C ARG A 335 21.79 8.87 -9.15
N PHE A 336 22.22 9.54 -8.07
CA PHE A 336 21.35 9.80 -6.93
C PHE A 336 21.78 11.04 -6.13
N VAL A 337 20.87 11.55 -5.33
CA VAL A 337 21.13 12.60 -4.33
C VAL A 337 20.81 12.04 -2.95
N ILE A 338 21.72 12.24 -2.01
CA ILE A 338 21.61 11.83 -0.60
C ILE A 338 21.51 13.09 0.26
N GLU A 339 20.67 13.06 1.27
CA GLU A 339 20.66 14.00 2.39
C GLU A 339 21.31 13.35 3.60
N GLU A 340 22.41 13.90 4.08
CA GLU A 340 23.08 13.53 5.33
C GLU A 340 23.34 14.79 6.16
N ASP A 341 22.94 14.76 7.43
CA ASP A 341 23.10 15.87 8.39
C ASP A 341 22.61 17.25 7.88
N GLY A 342 21.56 17.23 7.04
CA GLY A 342 20.98 18.44 6.45
C GLY A 342 21.70 18.97 5.22
N VAL A 343 22.69 18.26 4.71
CA VAL A 343 23.42 18.59 3.47
C VAL A 343 23.05 17.60 2.38
N LEU A 344 22.76 18.10 1.19
CA LEU A 344 22.47 17.29 0.01
C LEU A 344 23.69 17.16 -0.88
N ARG A 345 24.04 15.91 -1.24
CA ARG A 345 25.18 15.59 -2.10
C ARG A 345 24.81 14.58 -3.17
N ARG A 346 25.52 14.64 -4.29
CA ARG A 346 25.44 13.65 -5.39
C ARG A 346 26.16 12.34 -5.02
N GLU A 347 26.01 11.37 -5.88
CA GLU A 347 26.68 10.06 -5.81
C GLU A 347 28.23 10.16 -5.79
N ASP A 348 28.81 11.19 -6.39
CA ASP A 348 30.25 11.47 -6.44
C ASP A 348 30.75 12.35 -5.27
N GLY A 349 29.84 12.71 -4.34
CA GLY A 349 30.13 13.56 -3.20
C GLY A 349 30.03 15.08 -3.49
N SER A 350 29.76 15.48 -4.73
CA SER A 350 29.60 16.90 -5.06
C SER A 350 28.39 17.50 -4.33
N LEU A 351 28.54 18.77 -3.94
CA LEU A 351 27.55 19.53 -3.18
C LEU A 351 26.33 19.85 -4.06
N VAL A 352 25.13 19.60 -3.55
CA VAL A 352 23.88 20.07 -4.16
C VAL A 352 23.32 21.26 -3.37
N LEU A 353 23.11 21.10 -2.06
CA LEU A 353 22.61 22.14 -1.16
C LEU A 353 23.22 21.97 0.24
N GLU A 354 23.53 23.07 0.94
CA GLU A 354 23.95 23.06 2.35
C GLU A 354 22.78 23.20 3.34
N ARG A 355 21.59 22.77 2.91
CA ARG A 355 20.38 22.77 3.72
C ARG A 355 19.46 21.63 3.31
N ARG A 356 18.47 21.34 4.11
CA ARG A 356 17.35 20.46 3.74
C ARG A 356 16.48 21.10 2.68
N LEU A 357 15.72 20.26 1.97
CA LEU A 357 14.65 20.75 1.10
C LEU A 357 13.54 21.39 1.94
N ASP A 358 13.05 22.52 1.50
CA ASP A 358 11.87 23.15 2.06
C ASP A 358 10.60 22.41 1.63
N ALA A 359 9.49 22.66 2.32
CA ALA A 359 8.21 22.05 1.98
C ALA A 359 7.80 22.42 0.54
N GLY A 360 7.56 21.40 -0.29
CA GLY A 360 7.19 21.55 -1.70
C GLY A 360 8.36 21.66 -2.67
N GLU A 361 9.60 21.77 -2.19
CA GLU A 361 10.77 21.67 -3.06
C GLU A 361 11.01 20.23 -3.52
N ARG A 362 11.42 20.05 -4.76
CA ARG A 362 11.72 18.74 -5.36
C ARG A 362 12.97 18.83 -6.20
N LEU A 363 13.68 17.70 -6.29
CA LEU A 363 14.89 17.55 -7.09
C LEU A 363 14.66 16.64 -8.30
N ALA A 364 15.38 16.92 -9.37
CA ALA A 364 15.57 16.01 -10.49
C ALA A 364 17.02 16.04 -10.96
N ILE A 365 17.47 14.91 -11.48
CA ILE A 365 18.81 14.72 -11.99
C ILE A 365 18.76 14.80 -13.52
N ALA A 366 19.69 15.59 -14.10
CA ALA A 366 19.87 15.67 -15.54
C ALA A 366 21.38 15.66 -15.86
N GLY A 367 21.90 14.47 -16.15
CA GLY A 367 23.33 14.26 -16.34
C GLY A 367 24.16 14.67 -15.12
N ALA A 368 25.10 15.57 -15.31
CA ALA A 368 25.93 16.14 -14.23
C ALA A 368 25.22 17.21 -13.39
N SER A 369 24.11 17.77 -13.89
CA SER A 369 23.38 18.83 -13.21
C SER A 369 22.29 18.29 -12.30
N THR A 370 21.97 19.02 -11.23
CA THR A 370 20.79 18.80 -10.39
C THR A 370 19.85 19.97 -10.52
N TRP A 371 18.57 19.70 -10.73
CA TRP A 371 17.54 20.71 -10.81
C TRP A 371 16.70 20.71 -9.54
N LEU A 372 16.44 21.89 -9.01
CA LEU A 372 15.59 22.13 -7.85
C LEU A 372 14.36 22.91 -8.30
N SER A 373 13.16 22.44 -7.96
CA SER A 373 11.96 23.24 -8.11
C SER A 373 11.43 23.71 -6.76
N ASP A 374 10.92 24.93 -6.74
CA ASP A 374 10.12 25.44 -5.63
C ASP A 374 8.64 25.02 -5.76
N ALA A 375 7.83 25.34 -4.74
CA ALA A 375 6.40 25.05 -4.72
C ALA A 375 5.58 25.81 -5.78
N ARG A 376 6.16 26.84 -6.41
CA ARG A 376 5.52 27.71 -7.44
C ARG A 376 5.92 27.33 -8.86
N GLY A 377 6.72 26.26 -9.04
CA GLY A 377 7.19 25.82 -10.35
C GLY A 377 8.44 26.56 -10.85
N GLY A 378 9.05 27.41 -10.01
CA GLY A 378 10.36 27.96 -10.31
C GLY A 378 11.40 26.84 -10.33
N LEU A 379 12.27 26.82 -11.35
CA LEU A 379 13.37 25.89 -11.51
C LEU A 379 14.71 26.58 -11.39
N VAL A 380 15.64 25.97 -10.67
CA VAL A 380 17.04 26.36 -10.69
C VAL A 380 17.92 25.16 -10.99
N ARG A 381 18.89 25.35 -11.89
CA ARG A 381 19.92 24.36 -12.15
C ARG A 381 21.10 24.61 -11.22
N LEU A 382 21.51 23.57 -10.53
CA LEU A 382 22.59 23.58 -9.55
C LEU A 382 23.78 22.79 -10.06
N GLU A 383 24.97 23.40 -9.95
CA GLU A 383 26.27 22.77 -10.17
C GLU A 383 27.19 23.12 -9.01
N ASN A 384 27.69 22.12 -8.31
CA ASN A 384 28.54 22.28 -7.12
C ASN A 384 27.97 23.28 -6.10
N GLY A 385 26.69 23.21 -5.80
CA GLY A 385 25.99 24.07 -4.85
C GLY A 385 25.68 25.47 -5.33
N ARG A 386 26.01 25.81 -6.59
CA ARG A 386 25.78 27.15 -7.17
C ARG A 386 24.64 27.11 -8.18
N VAL A 387 23.79 28.14 -8.15
CA VAL A 387 22.77 28.35 -9.18
C VAL A 387 23.43 28.84 -10.46
N VAL A 388 23.31 28.07 -11.52
CA VAL A 388 23.87 28.39 -12.85
C VAL A 388 22.83 28.79 -13.88
N GLU A 389 21.55 28.45 -13.62
CA GLU A 389 20.42 28.76 -14.51
C GLU A 389 19.14 28.90 -13.71
N ARG A 390 18.21 29.73 -14.20
CA ARG A 390 16.84 29.85 -13.68
C ARG A 390 15.84 29.66 -14.82
N ALA A 391 14.79 28.93 -14.55
CA ALA A 391 13.74 28.60 -15.52
C ALA A 391 12.39 28.42 -14.82
N GLN A 392 11.35 28.07 -15.57
CA GLN A 392 10.06 27.59 -15.09
C GLN A 392 9.84 26.16 -15.56
N THR A 393 9.19 25.31 -14.75
CA THR A 393 8.92 23.92 -15.17
C THR A 393 7.86 23.84 -16.24
N GLY A 394 6.79 24.62 -16.15
CA GLY A 394 5.61 24.54 -17.01
C GLY A 394 4.88 23.17 -16.96
N LEU A 395 5.37 22.21 -16.18
CA LEU A 395 4.74 20.91 -15.96
C LEU A 395 3.73 20.95 -14.81
N ALA A 396 2.94 19.91 -14.67
CA ALA A 396 1.92 19.80 -13.61
C ALA A 396 2.57 19.87 -12.21
N PRO A 397 1.98 20.61 -11.23
CA PRO A 397 2.60 20.85 -9.93
C PRO A 397 2.95 19.59 -9.12
N HIS A 398 2.20 18.50 -9.33
CA HIS A 398 2.41 17.21 -8.64
C HIS A 398 3.10 16.16 -9.51
N GLY A 399 3.46 16.52 -10.74
CA GLY A 399 4.19 15.69 -11.68
C GLY A 399 5.71 15.83 -11.56
N PRO A 400 6.49 15.18 -12.44
CA PRO A 400 7.92 15.41 -12.57
C PRO A 400 8.21 16.89 -12.83
N ILE A 401 9.30 17.42 -12.25
CA ILE A 401 9.66 18.83 -12.44
C ILE A 401 10.32 19.09 -13.81
N LEU A 402 10.88 18.05 -14.38
CA LEU A 402 11.38 17.96 -15.74
C LEU A 402 11.51 16.49 -16.14
N ALA A 403 11.63 16.20 -17.42
CA ALA A 403 11.95 14.86 -17.90
C ALA A 403 13.38 14.86 -18.46
N ALA A 404 14.24 13.99 -17.93
CA ALA A 404 15.65 13.93 -18.31
C ALA A 404 16.12 12.49 -18.55
N ALA A 405 16.88 12.30 -19.62
CA ALA A 405 17.70 11.15 -19.91
C ALA A 405 19.18 11.58 -20.00
N THR A 406 20.06 10.67 -20.35
CA THR A 406 21.52 10.95 -20.39
C THR A 406 21.87 12.17 -21.24
N GLN A 407 21.20 12.36 -22.37
CA GLN A 407 21.52 13.43 -23.36
C GLN A 407 20.32 14.32 -23.71
N ALA A 408 19.21 14.21 -23.02
CA ALA A 408 18.00 14.95 -23.33
C ALA A 408 17.32 15.47 -22.06
N VAL A 409 16.88 16.71 -22.08
CA VAL A 409 16.13 17.35 -21.00
C VAL A 409 14.92 18.04 -21.60
N TYR A 410 13.74 17.70 -21.14
CA TYR A 410 12.48 18.23 -21.65
C TYR A 410 11.72 18.99 -20.56
N ARG A 411 11.17 20.14 -20.93
CA ARG A 411 10.22 20.93 -20.15
C ARG A 411 9.14 21.52 -21.06
N THR A 412 8.13 22.13 -20.50
CA THR A 412 7.13 22.88 -21.27
C THR A 412 7.41 24.37 -21.17
N GLU A 413 7.16 25.10 -22.26
CA GLU A 413 7.29 26.55 -22.33
C GLU A 413 6.28 27.08 -23.37
N HIS A 414 5.38 27.98 -22.96
CA HIS A 414 4.33 28.53 -23.82
C HIS A 414 3.55 27.46 -24.60
N GLU A 415 3.05 26.44 -23.88
CA GLU A 415 2.31 25.29 -24.43
C GLU A 415 3.11 24.40 -25.42
N TRP A 416 4.43 24.56 -25.47
CA TRP A 416 5.31 23.71 -26.27
C TRP A 416 6.16 22.81 -25.37
N LEU A 417 6.21 21.55 -25.72
CA LEU A 417 7.24 20.65 -25.22
C LEU A 417 8.55 20.96 -25.96
N ILE A 418 9.59 21.33 -25.21
CA ILE A 418 10.87 21.77 -25.72
C ILE A 418 11.99 20.86 -25.22
N ASP A 419 12.85 20.45 -26.12
CA ASP A 419 14.15 19.86 -25.82
C ASP A 419 15.13 20.98 -25.42
N GLN A 420 15.53 21.00 -24.19
CA GLN A 420 16.41 22.05 -23.63
C GLN A 420 17.83 22.00 -24.17
N VAL A 421 18.28 20.84 -24.66
CA VAL A 421 19.64 20.65 -25.18
C VAL A 421 19.75 21.23 -26.60
N THR A 422 18.71 20.99 -27.41
CA THR A 422 18.72 21.40 -28.83
C THR A 422 17.88 22.66 -29.11
N GLY A 423 17.04 23.10 -28.15
CA GLY A 423 16.05 24.14 -28.35
C GLY A 423 14.87 23.74 -29.27
N ALA A 424 14.80 22.49 -29.69
CA ALA A 424 13.80 22.04 -30.64
C ALA A 424 12.42 21.90 -29.98
N ARG A 425 11.38 22.36 -30.70
CA ARG A 425 9.98 22.16 -30.33
C ARG A 425 9.55 20.74 -30.74
N VAL A 426 9.08 19.96 -29.77
CA VAL A 426 8.64 18.58 -29.98
C VAL A 426 7.16 18.55 -30.38
N GLY A 427 6.30 19.27 -29.70
CA GLY A 427 4.87 19.35 -29.97
C GLY A 427 4.11 20.20 -28.94
N GLN A 428 2.82 20.45 -29.20
CA GLN A 428 1.99 21.24 -28.29
C GLN A 428 1.41 20.37 -27.17
N VAL A 429 1.41 20.92 -25.95
CA VAL A 429 0.89 20.30 -24.74
C VAL A 429 0.22 21.38 -23.87
N LEU A 430 -0.47 21.00 -22.81
CA LEU A 430 -1.08 21.97 -21.89
C LEU A 430 -0.11 22.33 -20.77
N GLU A 431 0.29 23.60 -20.74
CA GLU A 431 1.15 24.15 -19.70
C GLU A 431 0.47 24.06 -18.32
N GLY A 432 1.22 23.68 -17.29
CA GLY A 432 0.71 23.50 -15.92
C GLY A 432 -0.15 22.25 -15.71
N GLN A 433 -0.45 21.47 -16.75
CA GLN A 433 -1.30 20.27 -16.67
C GLN A 433 -0.62 19.01 -17.19
N THR A 434 0.59 19.14 -17.77
CA THR A 434 1.31 18.04 -18.42
C THR A 434 2.19 17.30 -17.43
N TRP A 435 2.07 15.98 -17.42
CA TRP A 435 2.99 15.04 -16.80
C TRP A 435 3.90 14.46 -17.88
N LEU A 436 5.20 14.33 -17.60
CA LEU A 436 6.18 13.99 -18.62
C LEU A 436 7.33 13.18 -18.04
N TRP A 437 7.72 12.13 -18.76
CA TRP A 437 8.89 11.30 -18.48
C TRP A 437 9.64 11.01 -19.78
N THR A 438 10.92 10.71 -19.69
CA THR A 438 11.72 10.27 -20.82
C THR A 438 12.72 9.19 -20.43
N GLY A 439 12.89 8.22 -21.29
CA GLY A 439 14.03 7.32 -21.36
C GLY A 439 15.01 7.78 -22.44
N GLU A 440 15.98 6.95 -22.78
CA GLU A 440 17.02 7.29 -23.75
C GLU A 440 16.49 7.45 -25.19
N ARG A 441 15.43 6.76 -25.57
CA ARG A 441 14.89 6.74 -26.94
C ARG A 441 13.45 7.20 -27.07
N LEU A 442 12.70 7.09 -26.01
CA LEU A 442 11.26 7.36 -25.96
C LEU A 442 10.93 8.30 -24.82
N GLY A 443 10.00 9.21 -25.06
CA GLY A 443 9.35 9.97 -24.02
C GLY A 443 7.86 9.72 -24.01
N LEU A 444 7.24 9.79 -22.86
CA LEU A 444 5.82 9.57 -22.61
C LEU A 444 5.27 10.68 -21.73
N GLY A 445 4.12 11.17 -22.07
CA GLY A 445 3.43 12.15 -21.23
C GLY A 445 1.92 12.05 -21.38
N PHE A 446 1.25 12.78 -20.52
CA PHE A 446 -0.18 13.03 -20.64
C PHE A 446 -0.53 14.40 -20.04
N TYR A 447 -1.64 14.94 -20.47
CA TYR A 447 -2.29 16.08 -19.82
C TYR A 447 -3.77 15.79 -19.60
N ARG A 448 -4.37 16.50 -18.64
CA ARG A 448 -5.79 16.36 -18.31
C ARG A 448 -6.47 17.73 -18.36
N ALA A 449 -7.56 17.79 -19.08
CA ALA A 449 -8.40 18.99 -19.18
C ALA A 449 -9.88 18.59 -19.16
N GLY A 450 -10.67 19.19 -18.29
CA GLY A 450 -12.11 18.96 -18.23
C GLY A 450 -12.54 17.49 -18.06
N GLY A 451 -11.73 16.67 -17.38
CA GLY A 451 -12.00 15.24 -17.20
C GLY A 451 -11.49 14.34 -18.34
N VAL A 452 -11.00 14.92 -19.44
CA VAL A 452 -10.41 14.19 -20.56
C VAL A 452 -8.91 14.03 -20.32
N THR A 453 -8.40 12.82 -20.52
CA THR A 453 -6.96 12.52 -20.53
C THR A 453 -6.48 12.36 -21.96
N VAL A 454 -5.41 13.07 -22.32
CA VAL A 454 -4.70 12.91 -23.58
C VAL A 454 -3.30 12.44 -23.29
N ALA A 455 -3.04 11.17 -23.54
CA ALA A 455 -1.70 10.58 -23.42
C ALA A 455 -0.98 10.64 -24.79
N PHE A 456 0.34 10.79 -24.76
CA PHE A 456 1.17 10.89 -25.96
C PHE A 456 2.54 10.27 -25.76
N LEU A 457 3.09 9.77 -26.87
CA LEU A 457 4.46 9.24 -26.98
C LEU A 457 5.25 10.12 -27.96
N PHE A 458 6.54 10.25 -27.73
CA PHE A 458 7.47 10.90 -28.66
C PHE A 458 8.83 10.20 -28.68
N LYS A 459 9.59 10.42 -29.75
CA LYS A 459 10.98 9.92 -29.84
C LYS A 459 11.92 11.03 -29.41
N THR A 460 12.88 10.70 -28.54
CA THR A 460 13.90 11.66 -28.07
C THR A 460 14.69 12.23 -29.25
N GLY A 461 14.95 13.54 -29.21
CA GLY A 461 15.66 14.26 -30.27
C GLY A 461 14.89 14.43 -31.59
N ARG A 462 13.58 14.16 -31.62
CA ARG A 462 12.72 14.33 -32.81
C ARG A 462 11.46 15.12 -32.50
N ALA A 463 11.00 15.91 -33.45
CA ALA A 463 9.71 16.57 -33.40
C ALA A 463 8.58 15.57 -33.67
N GLY A 464 7.41 15.86 -33.09
CA GLY A 464 6.15 15.13 -33.25
C GLY A 464 5.73 14.37 -32.00
N LEU A 465 4.46 14.57 -31.61
CA LEU A 465 3.77 13.82 -30.56
C LEU A 465 2.80 12.84 -31.20
N LYS A 466 2.83 11.59 -30.80
CA LYS A 466 1.85 10.59 -31.18
C LYS A 466 0.85 10.41 -30.04
N GLN A 467 -0.42 10.73 -30.28
CA GLN A 467 -1.49 10.48 -29.31
C GLN A 467 -1.74 8.99 -29.10
N LEU A 468 -2.14 8.62 -27.88
CA LEU A 468 -2.39 7.25 -27.42
C LEU A 468 -3.85 7.11 -27.00
N PRO A 469 -4.80 6.95 -27.93
CA PRO A 469 -6.22 6.93 -27.62
C PRO A 469 -6.65 5.74 -26.75
N GLY A 470 -5.85 4.66 -26.70
CA GLY A 470 -6.07 3.49 -25.84
C GLY A 470 -5.61 3.68 -24.38
N VAL A 471 -5.10 4.86 -24.01
CA VAL A 471 -4.62 5.15 -22.66
C VAL A 471 -5.55 6.16 -21.99
N GLY A 472 -6.27 5.72 -20.96
CA GLY A 472 -7.18 6.59 -20.21
C GLY A 472 -7.67 5.91 -18.94
N TRP A 473 -8.12 6.71 -17.99
CA TRP A 473 -8.63 6.23 -16.70
C TRP A 473 -9.68 7.17 -16.14
N SER A 474 -10.45 6.68 -15.17
CA SER A 474 -11.39 7.45 -14.36
C SER A 474 -10.84 7.65 -12.94
N GLY A 475 -11.49 8.52 -12.17
CA GLY A 475 -11.10 8.80 -10.79
C GLY A 475 -10.08 9.94 -10.64
N ARG A 476 -9.79 10.27 -9.39
CA ARG A 476 -8.83 11.31 -9.02
C ARG A 476 -7.40 10.76 -9.15
N LEU A 477 -6.56 11.44 -9.91
CA LEU A 477 -5.16 11.07 -10.05
C LEU A 477 -4.42 11.25 -8.71
N VAL A 478 -3.82 10.18 -8.21
CA VAL A 478 -3.00 10.15 -7.00
C VAL A 478 -1.52 10.24 -7.35
N SER A 479 -1.06 9.39 -8.25
CA SER A 479 0.33 9.38 -8.71
C SER A 479 0.43 8.78 -10.10
N ALA A 480 1.51 9.08 -10.81
CA ALA A 480 1.85 8.42 -12.06
C ALA A 480 3.37 8.27 -12.19
N HIS A 481 3.80 7.25 -12.91
CA HIS A 481 5.19 6.94 -13.17
C HIS A 481 5.32 6.28 -14.55
N ALA A 482 6.42 6.54 -15.25
CA ALA A 482 6.72 5.84 -16.49
C ALA A 482 8.13 5.23 -16.43
N ALA A 483 8.24 4.01 -16.96
CA ALA A 483 9.52 3.31 -17.13
C ALA A 483 9.72 2.99 -18.62
N PHE A 484 10.97 2.88 -19.03
CA PHE A 484 11.33 2.69 -20.42
C PHE A 484 12.40 1.61 -20.58
N ASP A 485 12.33 0.89 -21.70
CA ASP A 485 13.46 0.19 -22.29
C ASP A 485 13.72 0.72 -23.70
N ALA A 486 14.53 0.02 -24.50
CA ALA A 486 14.89 0.47 -25.84
C ALA A 486 13.69 0.52 -26.84
N ARG A 487 12.60 -0.22 -26.57
CA ARG A 487 11.46 -0.44 -27.49
C ARG A 487 10.10 -0.22 -26.85
N HIS A 488 10.03 -0.15 -25.54
CA HIS A 488 8.76 -0.11 -24.81
C HIS A 488 8.73 1.03 -23.81
N ALA A 489 7.52 1.48 -23.50
CA ALA A 489 7.22 2.32 -22.37
C ALA A 489 6.15 1.67 -21.49
N LEU A 490 6.31 1.72 -20.19
CA LEU A 490 5.33 1.29 -19.21
C LEU A 490 4.80 2.51 -18.47
N LEU A 491 3.52 2.81 -18.62
CA LEU A 491 2.84 3.82 -17.82
C LEU A 491 2.13 3.15 -16.65
N THR A 492 2.38 3.61 -15.45
CA THR A 492 1.67 3.22 -14.23
C THR A 492 0.98 4.44 -13.66
N VAL A 493 -0.33 4.37 -13.47
CA VAL A 493 -1.16 5.46 -12.92
C VAL A 493 -1.93 4.92 -11.73
N THR A 494 -1.84 5.61 -10.60
CA THR A 494 -2.68 5.33 -9.44
C THR A 494 -3.79 6.36 -9.37
N THR A 495 -5.03 5.89 -9.31
CA THR A 495 -6.21 6.74 -9.13
C THR A 495 -6.94 6.37 -7.86
N GLU A 496 -7.65 7.33 -7.29
CA GLU A 496 -8.60 7.10 -6.21
C GLU A 496 -10.03 7.09 -6.76
N THR A 497 -10.73 6.01 -6.47
CA THR A 497 -12.15 5.87 -6.81
C THR A 497 -12.88 5.33 -5.58
N SER A 498 -13.87 6.08 -5.09
CA SER A 498 -14.66 5.73 -3.89
C SER A 498 -13.78 5.42 -2.65
N GLY A 499 -12.71 6.20 -2.46
CA GLY A 499 -11.78 6.04 -1.32
C GLY A 499 -10.80 4.87 -1.44
N ARG A 500 -10.73 4.22 -2.59
CA ARG A 500 -9.79 3.12 -2.86
C ARG A 500 -8.80 3.50 -3.96
N ASP A 501 -7.54 3.14 -3.76
CA ASP A 501 -6.53 3.27 -4.79
C ASP A 501 -6.65 2.13 -5.79
N VAL A 502 -6.70 2.50 -7.08
CA VAL A 502 -6.66 1.57 -8.22
C VAL A 502 -5.41 1.89 -9.02
N VAL A 503 -4.61 0.88 -9.30
CA VAL A 503 -3.38 1.02 -10.09
C VAL A 503 -3.64 0.52 -11.50
N HIS A 504 -3.48 1.40 -12.48
CA HIS A 504 -3.62 1.11 -13.90
C HIS A 504 -2.22 1.04 -14.54
N ARG A 505 -2.00 0.07 -15.43
CA ARG A 505 -0.75 -0.08 -16.16
C ARG A 505 -1.00 -0.31 -17.65
N TRP A 506 -0.19 0.36 -18.48
CA TRP A 506 -0.18 0.17 -19.95
C TRP A 506 1.25 -0.09 -20.39
N LEU A 507 1.44 -1.22 -21.05
CA LEU A 507 2.66 -1.53 -21.79
C LEU A 507 2.48 -1.08 -23.23
N LEU A 508 3.35 -0.19 -23.67
CA LEU A 508 3.30 0.48 -24.98
C LEU A 508 4.52 0.10 -25.82
N SER A 509 4.31 -0.11 -27.11
CA SER A 509 5.40 -0.25 -28.07
C SER A 509 6.05 1.11 -28.41
N GLU A 510 7.22 1.11 -29.03
CA GLU A 510 7.87 2.32 -29.55
C GLU A 510 7.05 3.06 -30.62
N THR A 511 6.07 2.39 -31.21
CA THR A 511 5.13 2.98 -32.18
C THR A 511 3.84 3.49 -31.51
N GLY A 512 3.70 3.37 -30.18
CA GLY A 512 2.53 3.83 -29.43
C GLY A 512 1.33 2.88 -29.49
N GLU A 513 1.52 1.63 -29.83
CA GLU A 513 0.51 0.59 -29.72
C GLU A 513 0.42 0.11 -28.28
N VAL A 514 -0.80 -0.07 -27.75
CA VAL A 514 -1.03 -0.68 -26.43
C VAL A 514 -0.87 -2.19 -26.59
N LEU A 515 0.27 -2.72 -26.15
CA LEU A 515 0.56 -4.16 -26.21
C LEU A 515 -0.19 -4.94 -25.13
N ALA A 516 -0.34 -4.34 -23.97
CA ALA A 516 -1.14 -4.87 -22.87
C ALA A 516 -1.56 -3.78 -21.91
N ALA A 517 -2.69 -3.98 -21.26
CA ALA A 517 -3.17 -3.13 -20.17
C ALA A 517 -3.64 -3.99 -19.00
N GLY A 518 -3.66 -3.41 -17.79
CA GLY A 518 -4.15 -4.08 -16.59
C GLY A 518 -4.45 -3.07 -15.50
N HIS A 519 -5.34 -3.48 -14.59
CA HIS A 519 -5.59 -2.74 -13.36
C HIS A 519 -5.61 -3.72 -12.19
N ASP A 520 -4.94 -3.36 -11.12
CA ASP A 520 -4.90 -4.14 -9.89
C ASP A 520 -4.77 -3.22 -8.67
N GLY A 521 -4.96 -3.76 -7.49
CA GLY A 521 -4.76 -3.04 -6.22
C GLY A 521 -3.30 -3.02 -5.75
N ARG A 522 -2.33 -3.51 -6.55
CA ARG A 522 -0.94 -3.64 -6.12
C ARG A 522 -0.20 -2.33 -6.29
N ALA A 523 0.22 -1.78 -5.18
CA ALA A 523 1.13 -0.65 -5.16
C ALA A 523 2.51 -1.06 -5.69
N GLY A 524 3.25 -0.10 -6.20
CA GLY A 524 4.63 -0.24 -6.67
C GLY A 524 4.81 0.32 -8.07
N HIS A 525 5.95 0.97 -8.26
CA HIS A 525 6.37 1.41 -9.58
C HIS A 525 6.85 0.20 -10.38
N GLY A 526 6.47 0.15 -11.65
CA GLY A 526 6.94 -0.88 -12.56
C GLY A 526 8.26 -0.47 -13.22
N ALA A 527 9.04 -1.46 -13.61
CA ALA A 527 10.22 -1.30 -14.43
C ALA A 527 10.18 -2.26 -15.62
N LEU A 528 10.93 -1.96 -16.66
CA LEU A 528 11.10 -2.81 -17.84
C LEU A 528 12.49 -3.44 -17.81
N LEU A 529 12.56 -4.73 -17.53
CA LEU A 529 13.79 -5.49 -17.43
C LEU A 529 13.84 -6.49 -18.62
N GLN A 530 14.68 -6.21 -19.62
CA GLN A 530 14.82 -7.04 -20.82
C GLN A 530 13.48 -7.37 -21.51
N GLY A 531 12.62 -6.37 -21.67
CA GLY A 531 11.29 -6.51 -22.28
C GLY A 531 10.21 -7.11 -21.38
N ARG A 532 10.52 -7.44 -20.13
CA ARG A 532 9.56 -7.93 -19.13
C ARG A 532 9.17 -6.82 -18.18
N VAL A 533 7.90 -6.73 -17.86
CA VAL A 533 7.41 -5.86 -16.80
C VAL A 533 7.71 -6.51 -15.46
N VAL A 534 8.39 -5.79 -14.58
CA VAL A 534 8.61 -6.19 -13.17
C VAL A 534 8.09 -5.10 -12.25
N ILE A 535 7.50 -5.49 -11.13
CA ILE A 535 7.03 -4.58 -10.09
C ILE A 535 7.65 -4.96 -8.75
N GLY A 536 8.03 -3.95 -7.96
CA GLY A 536 8.40 -4.15 -6.57
C GLY A 536 7.15 -4.29 -5.71
N THR A 537 7.11 -5.31 -4.88
CA THR A 537 6.03 -5.54 -3.91
C THR A 537 6.63 -5.87 -2.55
N ASP A 538 5.82 -5.84 -1.50
CA ASP A 538 6.27 -6.23 -0.16
C ASP A 538 6.50 -7.75 -0.03
N ALA A 539 6.08 -8.53 -1.03
CA ALA A 539 6.41 -9.95 -1.18
C ALA A 539 7.69 -10.20 -2.00
N GLY A 540 8.33 -9.15 -2.52
CA GLY A 540 9.50 -9.19 -3.40
C GLY A 540 9.15 -8.72 -4.82
N LEU A 541 10.03 -8.98 -5.78
CA LEU A 541 9.78 -8.70 -7.19
C LEU A 541 8.72 -9.65 -7.75
N VAL A 542 7.82 -9.08 -8.54
CA VAL A 542 6.81 -9.83 -9.31
C VAL A 542 6.97 -9.49 -10.78
N SER A 543 7.09 -10.50 -11.64
CA SER A 543 7.01 -10.30 -13.09
C SER A 543 5.55 -10.27 -13.53
N LEU A 544 5.23 -9.41 -14.50
CA LEU A 544 3.94 -9.42 -15.18
C LEU A 544 4.14 -9.98 -16.59
N GLY A 545 3.32 -10.95 -16.94
CA GLY A 545 3.21 -11.49 -18.30
C GLY A 545 2.12 -10.79 -19.10
N VAL A 546 2.12 -11.00 -20.42
CA VAL A 546 1.05 -10.54 -21.32
C VAL A 546 0.24 -11.75 -21.77
N SER A 547 -1.06 -11.73 -21.51
CA SER A 547 -2.00 -12.75 -21.99
C SER A 547 -3.21 -12.07 -22.61
N SER A 548 -3.42 -12.28 -23.92
CA SER A 548 -4.54 -11.68 -24.66
C SER A 548 -4.68 -10.17 -24.50
N GLY A 549 -3.56 -9.43 -24.47
CA GLY A 549 -3.55 -7.97 -24.30
C GLY A 549 -3.79 -7.50 -22.85
N VAL A 550 -3.78 -8.41 -21.89
CA VAL A 550 -3.92 -8.10 -20.46
C VAL A 550 -2.60 -8.38 -19.74
N LEU A 551 -2.20 -7.49 -18.84
CA LEU A 551 -1.11 -7.74 -17.91
C LEU A 551 -1.60 -8.66 -16.80
N VAL A 552 -0.99 -9.85 -16.72
CA VAL A 552 -1.31 -10.87 -15.72
C VAL A 552 -0.10 -11.14 -14.85
N GLU A 553 -0.35 -11.54 -13.60
CA GLU A 553 0.72 -11.92 -12.69
C GLU A 553 1.45 -13.16 -13.19
N GLY A 554 2.76 -13.06 -13.23
CA GLY A 554 3.66 -14.16 -13.52
C GLY A 554 4.35 -14.67 -12.27
N THR A 555 5.68 -14.72 -12.30
CA THR A 555 6.49 -15.26 -11.20
C THR A 555 6.71 -14.23 -10.10
N CYS A 556 6.44 -14.61 -8.85
CA CYS A 556 6.89 -13.89 -7.67
C CYS A 556 8.25 -14.42 -7.22
N PHE A 557 9.26 -13.56 -7.22
CA PHE A 557 10.63 -13.88 -6.81
C PHE A 557 10.78 -13.65 -5.30
N THR A 558 10.31 -14.58 -4.49
CA THR A 558 10.27 -14.44 -3.03
C THR A 558 11.66 -14.26 -2.39
N ASP A 559 12.73 -14.74 -3.05
CA ASP A 559 14.11 -14.54 -2.61
C ASP A 559 14.53 -13.05 -2.61
N THR A 560 13.81 -12.21 -3.34
CA THR A 560 14.05 -10.76 -3.40
C THR A 560 13.37 -9.98 -2.27
N GLN A 561 12.48 -10.60 -1.51
CA GLN A 561 11.71 -9.95 -0.43
C GLN A 561 12.58 -9.14 0.58
N PRO A 562 13.78 -9.58 0.97
CA PRO A 562 14.64 -8.78 1.86
C PRO A 562 15.26 -7.56 1.20
N PHE A 563 15.18 -7.44 -0.13
CA PHE A 563 15.91 -6.46 -0.92
C PHE A 563 15.00 -5.48 -1.67
N VAL A 564 13.71 -5.80 -1.82
CA VAL A 564 12.73 -5.02 -2.57
C VAL A 564 11.46 -4.82 -1.77
N SER A 565 10.87 -3.63 -1.88
CA SER A 565 9.54 -3.31 -1.38
C SER A 565 8.74 -2.53 -2.43
N ALA A 566 7.45 -2.36 -2.20
CA ALA A 566 6.57 -1.57 -3.08
C ALA A 566 6.93 -0.06 -3.14
N GLN A 567 7.76 0.42 -2.23
CA GLN A 567 8.17 1.82 -2.14
C GLN A 567 9.50 2.12 -2.86
N ASP A 568 10.26 1.07 -3.16
CA ASP A 568 11.58 1.25 -3.78
C ASP A 568 11.44 1.63 -5.24
N GLU A 569 12.33 2.49 -5.71
CA GLU A 569 12.46 2.78 -7.12
C GLU A 569 13.30 1.68 -7.80
N LEU A 570 12.81 1.20 -8.93
CA LEU A 570 13.43 0.13 -9.69
C LEU A 570 14.05 0.68 -10.98
N LEU A 571 15.37 0.59 -11.10
CA LEU A 571 16.13 1.12 -12.23
C LEU A 571 16.84 -0.02 -12.97
N PRO A 572 16.31 -0.50 -14.13
CA PRO A 572 16.91 -1.56 -14.91
C PRO A 572 18.28 -1.19 -15.49
N GLN A 573 19.21 -2.14 -15.52
CA GLN A 573 20.50 -2.00 -16.18
C GLN A 573 20.56 -2.83 -17.49
N SER A 574 21.43 -2.42 -18.38
CA SER A 574 21.61 -3.08 -19.68
C SER A 574 22.14 -4.51 -19.58
N ASP A 575 22.84 -4.85 -18.50
CA ASP A 575 23.36 -6.17 -18.22
C ASP A 575 22.30 -7.16 -17.69
N GLY A 576 21.05 -6.72 -17.52
CA GLY A 576 19.96 -7.52 -16.99
C GLY A 576 19.88 -7.53 -15.46
N SER A 577 20.75 -6.79 -14.77
CA SER A 577 20.61 -6.54 -13.34
C SER A 577 19.63 -5.39 -13.09
N LEU A 578 19.16 -5.28 -11.85
CA LEU A 578 18.22 -4.27 -11.42
C LEU A 578 18.82 -3.47 -10.26
N VAL A 579 18.85 -2.16 -10.38
CA VAL A 579 19.17 -1.30 -9.24
C VAL A 579 17.90 -0.99 -8.49
N VAL A 580 17.92 -1.23 -7.19
CA VAL A 580 16.85 -0.93 -6.24
C VAL A 580 17.30 0.23 -5.39
N VAL A 581 16.58 1.32 -5.45
CA VAL A 581 16.83 2.52 -4.66
C VAL A 581 15.80 2.59 -3.54
N GLY A 582 16.25 2.31 -2.35
CA GLY A 582 15.44 2.42 -1.14
C GLY A 582 15.69 3.72 -0.40
N ALA A 583 15.02 3.89 0.73
CA ALA A 583 15.13 5.11 1.52
C ALA A 583 16.57 5.41 2.01
N ARG A 584 17.42 4.38 2.16
CA ARG A 584 18.77 4.53 2.75
C ARG A 584 19.87 3.73 2.08
N ASP A 585 19.56 3.05 1.03
CA ASP A 585 20.52 2.24 0.29
C ASP A 585 20.20 2.19 -1.20
N VAL A 586 21.23 1.90 -1.96
CA VAL A 586 21.15 1.56 -3.37
C VAL A 586 21.76 0.18 -3.50
N LEU A 587 20.97 -0.76 -4.00
CA LEU A 587 21.34 -2.15 -4.18
C LEU A 587 21.33 -2.49 -5.66
N GLN A 588 22.29 -3.29 -6.11
CA GLN A 588 22.22 -3.97 -7.40
C GLN A 588 21.78 -5.41 -7.17
N LEU A 589 20.70 -5.80 -7.80
CA LEU A 589 20.16 -7.16 -7.74
C LEU A 589 20.48 -7.91 -9.01
N SER A 590 20.92 -9.15 -8.87
CA SER A 590 21.06 -10.13 -9.95
C SER A 590 20.25 -11.36 -9.59
N LEU A 591 19.44 -11.83 -10.54
CA LEU A 591 18.67 -13.07 -10.44
C LEU A 591 19.35 -14.13 -11.29
N SER A 592 19.71 -15.26 -10.70
CA SER A 592 20.36 -16.40 -11.36
C SER A 592 19.38 -17.56 -11.64
#